data_77871149f99647c75138c1ee06af23ff
#
_entry.id   77871149f99647c75138c1ee06af23ff
#
_cell.length_a   1.000
_cell.length_b   1.000
_cell.length_c   1.000
_cell.angle_alpha   90.00
_cell.angle_beta   90.00
_cell.angle_gamma   90.00
#
_symmetry.space_group_name_H-M   'P 1'
#
loop_
_entity.id
_entity.type
_entity.pdbx_description
1 polymer ?
#
loop_
_entity_poly.entity_id
_entity_poly.type
_entity_poly.pdbx_seq_one_letter_code
_entity_poly.pdbx_strand_id
1 'polypeptide(L)'
;MSLKSDILSALERSGGAPVSGQELSERFGVSRSAVWKAVNALRRDGHDISSSTNIGYSLVSESDSISAEGIRAALPESRRGIDIEVLSETGSTNNEAKRLIAEGRDGYLLVAADRQTAGKGRLGRAFFSPSGSLYMSL
;
A
#
# COMPACT_ATOMS: atom_id res chain seq x y z
N MET A 1 5.83 -12.69 0.64
CA MET A 1 5.83 -11.23 0.85
C MET A 1 7.26 -10.73 0.71
N SER A 2 7.44 -9.51 0.24
CA SER A 2 8.78 -8.93 0.11
C SER A 2 9.23 -8.29 1.41
N LEU A 3 10.54 -8.15 1.62
CA LEU A 3 11.09 -7.42 2.75
C LEU A 3 10.52 -6.00 2.85
N LYS A 4 10.31 -5.34 1.71
CA LYS A 4 9.70 -4.02 1.62
C LYS A 4 8.30 -3.99 2.25
N SER A 5 7.46 -4.96 1.90
CA SER A 5 6.11 -5.10 2.47
C SER A 5 6.14 -5.40 3.97
N ASP A 6 7.06 -6.24 4.39
CA ASP A 6 7.21 -6.62 5.80
C ASP A 6 7.62 -5.42 6.66
N ILE A 7 8.56 -4.62 6.18
CA ILE A 7 9.00 -3.39 6.86
C ILE A 7 7.87 -2.37 6.91
N LEU A 8 7.16 -2.16 5.80
CA LEU A 8 6.02 -1.23 5.78
C LEU A 8 4.96 -1.63 6.82
N SER A 9 4.60 -2.90 6.88
CA SER A 9 3.66 -3.41 7.87
C SER A 9 4.13 -3.19 9.31
N ALA A 10 5.43 -3.37 9.57
CA ALA A 10 6.01 -3.14 10.89
C ALA A 10 5.92 -1.66 11.29
N LEU A 11 6.20 -0.74 10.35
CA LEU A 11 6.11 0.70 10.60
C LEU A 11 4.66 1.16 10.79
N GLU A 12 3.74 0.61 10.04
CA GLU A 12 2.30 0.90 10.19
C GLU A 12 1.78 0.45 11.56
N ARG A 13 2.17 -0.74 12.01
CA ARG A 13 1.78 -1.27 13.34
C ARG A 13 2.36 -0.47 14.49
N SER A 14 3.49 0.18 14.30
CA SER A 14 4.10 1.02 15.34
C SER A 14 3.33 2.31 15.60
N GLY A 15 2.37 2.67 14.75
CA GLY A 15 1.51 3.84 14.93
C GLY A 15 2.27 5.17 14.95
N GLY A 16 3.37 5.28 14.22
CA GLY A 16 4.23 6.46 14.19
C GLY A 16 5.40 6.43 15.18
N ALA A 17 5.46 5.44 16.07
CA ALA A 17 6.61 5.24 16.94
C ALA A 17 7.82 4.76 16.12
N PRO A 18 9.04 5.24 16.39
CA PRO A 18 10.21 4.81 15.63
C PRO A 18 10.56 3.35 15.92
N VAL A 19 10.96 2.63 14.87
CA VAL A 19 11.49 1.26 14.94
C VAL A 19 12.93 1.28 14.46
N SER A 20 13.84 0.75 15.26
CA SER A 20 15.26 0.81 14.91
C SER A 20 15.59 -0.09 13.72
N GLY A 21 16.59 0.32 12.93
CA GLY A 21 17.09 -0.50 11.83
C GLY A 21 17.65 -1.84 12.31
N GLN A 22 18.20 -1.89 13.53
CA GLN A 22 18.68 -3.12 14.14
C GLN A 22 17.50 -4.04 14.48
N GLU A 23 16.45 -3.53 15.09
CA GLU A 23 15.23 -4.30 15.38
C GLU A 23 14.63 -4.90 14.12
N LEU A 24 14.51 -4.12 13.05
CA LEU A 24 14.02 -4.60 11.76
C LEU A 24 14.94 -5.67 11.16
N SER A 25 16.25 -5.47 11.24
CA SER A 25 17.22 -6.44 10.74
C SER A 25 17.14 -7.78 11.47
N GLU A 26 17.04 -7.75 12.79
CA GLU A 26 16.90 -8.96 13.62
C GLU A 26 15.55 -9.65 13.40
N ARG A 27 14.48 -8.87 13.36
CA ARG A 27 13.11 -9.39 13.19
C ARG A 27 12.92 -10.12 11.86
N PHE A 28 13.51 -9.61 10.79
CA PHE A 28 13.35 -10.18 9.45
C PHE A 28 14.56 -11.00 8.98
N GLY A 29 15.58 -11.15 9.82
CA GLY A 29 16.76 -11.97 9.50
C GLY A 29 17.57 -11.43 8.32
N VAL A 30 17.68 -10.11 8.17
CA VAL A 30 18.38 -9.44 7.08
C VAL A 30 19.43 -8.46 7.61
N SER A 31 20.32 -7.99 6.74
CA SER A 31 21.32 -6.99 7.12
C SER A 31 20.68 -5.59 7.29
N ARG A 32 21.36 -4.73 8.06
CA ARG A 32 20.93 -3.33 8.21
C ARG A 32 20.93 -2.57 6.88
N SER A 33 21.86 -2.91 5.98
CA SER A 33 21.88 -2.33 4.62
C SER A 33 20.71 -2.78 3.78
N ALA A 34 20.22 -4.01 3.96
CA ALA A 34 19.00 -4.48 3.29
C ALA A 34 17.77 -3.72 3.80
N VAL A 35 17.68 -3.46 5.11
CA VAL A 35 16.62 -2.61 5.71
C VAL A 35 16.68 -1.21 5.09
N TRP A 36 17.83 -0.60 5.03
CA TRP A 36 18.02 0.74 4.45
C TRP A 36 17.58 0.80 2.98
N LYS A 37 17.95 -0.20 2.18
CA LYS A 37 17.53 -0.29 0.78
C LYS A 37 16.00 -0.41 0.65
N ALA A 38 15.38 -1.22 1.50
CA ALA A 38 13.93 -1.39 1.50
C ALA A 38 13.20 -0.11 1.90
N VAL A 39 13.69 0.60 2.93
CA VAL A 39 13.15 1.90 3.34
C VAL A 39 13.25 2.93 2.21
N ASN A 40 14.38 2.99 1.53
CA ASN A 40 14.55 3.91 0.40
C ASN A 40 13.65 3.54 -0.80
N ALA A 41 13.40 2.25 -1.02
CA ALA A 41 12.43 1.81 -2.01
C ALA A 41 11.01 2.25 -1.65
N LEU A 42 10.62 2.13 -0.38
CA LEU A 42 9.33 2.62 0.11
C LEU A 42 9.18 4.14 -0.06
N ARG A 43 10.23 4.90 0.21
CA ARG A 43 10.23 6.35 -0.03
C ARG A 43 10.04 6.69 -1.50
N ARG A 44 10.66 5.96 -2.41
CA ARG A 44 10.46 6.12 -3.86
C ARG A 44 9.04 5.78 -4.29
N ASP A 45 8.38 4.87 -3.58
CA ASP A 45 6.99 4.50 -3.83
C ASP A 45 5.98 5.52 -3.26
N GLY A 46 6.46 6.57 -2.60
CA GLY A 46 5.61 7.66 -2.10
C GLY A 46 5.31 7.60 -0.60
N HIS A 47 5.88 6.64 0.13
CA HIS A 47 5.71 6.58 1.59
C HIS A 47 6.62 7.59 2.28
N ASP A 48 6.06 8.37 3.19
CA ASP A 48 6.81 9.33 3.98
C ASP A 48 7.37 8.66 5.24
N ILE A 49 8.64 8.27 5.17
CA ILE A 49 9.35 7.60 6.25
C ILE A 49 10.45 8.52 6.76
N SER A 50 10.32 8.98 7.99
CA SER A 50 11.36 9.72 8.66
C SER A 50 12.41 8.78 9.23
N SER A 51 13.64 9.24 9.31
CA SER A 51 14.74 8.52 9.98
C SER A 51 15.53 9.48 10.84
N SER A 52 15.87 9.04 12.02
CA SER A 52 16.74 9.76 12.94
C SER A 52 17.86 8.85 13.39
N THR A 53 19.08 9.40 13.43
CA THR A 53 20.24 8.66 13.91
C THR A 53 20.00 8.20 15.34
N ASN A 54 20.26 6.91 15.60
CA ASN A 54 20.07 6.25 16.89
C ASN A 54 18.62 6.11 17.40
N ILE A 55 17.63 6.59 16.65
CA ILE A 55 16.21 6.46 17.01
C ILE A 55 15.53 5.41 16.13
N GLY A 56 15.67 5.52 14.81
CA GLY A 56 15.13 4.57 13.85
C GLY A 56 14.24 5.19 12.79
N TYR A 57 13.42 4.36 12.20
CA TYR A 57 12.49 4.72 11.13
C TYR A 57 11.08 4.83 11.68
N SER A 58 10.34 5.85 11.25
CA SER A 58 8.92 5.99 11.57
C SER A 58 8.15 6.43 10.33
N LEU A 59 6.96 5.84 10.16
CA LEU A 59 6.03 6.28 9.14
C LEU A 59 5.33 7.54 9.64
N VAL A 60 5.34 8.59 8.84
CA VAL A 60 4.65 9.83 9.19
C VAL A 60 3.15 9.58 9.08
N SER A 61 2.43 9.81 10.19
CA SER A 61 1.01 9.47 10.32
C SER A 61 0.07 10.26 9.39
N GLU A 62 0.57 11.27 8.72
CA GLU A 62 -0.16 12.08 7.73
C GLU A 62 0.04 11.58 6.29
N SER A 63 0.66 10.42 6.10
CA SER A 63 0.77 9.81 4.79
C SER A 63 -0.61 9.29 4.36
N ASP A 64 -1.26 10.00 3.46
CA ASP A 64 -2.48 9.56 2.77
C ASP A 64 -2.23 8.43 1.78
N SER A 65 -1.04 7.82 1.79
CA SER A 65 -0.73 6.75 0.86
C SER A 65 -1.46 5.47 1.25
N ILE A 66 -2.25 4.97 0.31
CA ILE A 66 -2.92 3.67 0.44
C ILE A 66 -1.93 2.60 -0.01
N SER A 67 -1.82 1.52 0.77
CA SER A 67 -1.03 0.35 0.38
C SER A 67 -1.85 -0.93 0.54
N ALA A 68 -1.54 -1.94 -0.27
CA ALA A 68 -2.15 -3.26 -0.12
C ALA A 68 -1.85 -3.86 1.26
N GLU A 69 -0.64 -3.66 1.76
CA GLU A 69 -0.19 -4.10 3.08
C GLU A 69 -0.97 -3.41 4.20
N GLY A 70 -1.17 -2.10 4.10
CA GLY A 70 -1.94 -1.32 5.07
C GLY A 70 -3.40 -1.73 5.11
N ILE A 71 -4.01 -1.93 3.95
CA ILE A 71 -5.39 -2.43 3.85
C ILE A 71 -5.49 -3.82 4.49
N ARG A 72 -4.59 -4.73 4.15
CA ARG A 72 -4.60 -6.09 4.68
C ARG A 72 -4.39 -6.13 6.19
N ALA A 73 -3.52 -5.27 6.73
CA ALA A 73 -3.27 -5.16 8.16
C ALA A 73 -4.50 -4.66 8.93
N ALA A 74 -5.32 -3.82 8.31
CA ALA A 74 -6.55 -3.31 8.90
C ALA A 74 -7.73 -4.29 8.82
N LEU A 75 -7.63 -5.32 7.97
CA LEU A 75 -8.70 -6.31 7.83
C LEU A 75 -8.66 -7.35 8.96
N PRO A 76 -9.85 -7.86 9.36
CA PRO A 76 -9.91 -9.04 10.23
C PRO A 76 -9.15 -10.20 9.60
N GLU A 77 -8.59 -11.07 10.43
CA GLU A 77 -7.83 -12.23 9.97
C GLU A 77 -8.60 -13.09 8.95
N SER A 78 -9.90 -13.27 9.17
CA SER A 78 -10.79 -14.02 8.28
C SER A 78 -10.94 -13.41 6.88
N ARG A 79 -10.55 -12.16 6.69
CA ARG A 79 -10.65 -11.43 5.41
C ARG A 79 -9.31 -11.12 4.77
N ARG A 80 -8.19 -11.48 5.41
CA ARG A 80 -6.84 -11.19 4.89
C ARG A 80 -6.46 -11.97 3.64
N GLY A 81 -7.22 -12.99 3.29
CA GLY A 81 -7.00 -13.80 2.08
C GLY A 81 -7.52 -13.17 0.80
N ILE A 82 -8.16 -11.99 0.83
CA ILE A 82 -8.60 -11.32 -0.39
C ILE A 82 -7.40 -10.84 -1.20
N ASP A 83 -7.55 -10.82 -2.51
CA ASP A 83 -6.55 -10.27 -3.42
C ASP A 83 -6.69 -8.75 -3.44
N ILE A 84 -5.59 -8.02 -3.24
CA ILE A 84 -5.60 -6.56 -3.14
C ILE A 84 -4.62 -5.98 -4.14
N GLU A 85 -5.13 -5.13 -5.03
CA GLU A 85 -4.33 -4.37 -5.99
C GLU A 85 -4.48 -2.89 -5.69
N VAL A 86 -3.37 -2.21 -5.43
CA VAL A 86 -3.35 -0.76 -5.17
C VAL A 86 -2.50 -0.08 -6.23
N LEU A 87 -3.08 0.93 -6.88
CA LEU A 87 -2.46 1.68 -7.94
C LEU A 87 -2.44 3.16 -7.59
N SER A 88 -1.39 3.87 -7.95
CA SER A 88 -1.36 5.33 -7.84
C SER A 88 -2.33 5.98 -8.84
N GLU A 89 -2.41 5.40 -10.03
CA GLU A 89 -3.29 5.87 -11.10
C GLU A 89 -3.78 4.70 -11.93
N THR A 90 -5.05 4.74 -12.33
CA THR A 90 -5.65 3.81 -13.28
C THR A 90 -6.69 4.53 -14.12
N GLY A 91 -7.08 3.96 -15.24
CA GLY A 91 -8.20 4.47 -16.03
C GLY A 91 -9.49 4.43 -15.22
N SER A 92 -9.81 3.28 -14.67
CA SER A 92 -10.97 3.03 -13.80
C SER A 92 -10.72 1.79 -12.97
N THR A 93 -10.99 1.86 -11.67
CA THR A 93 -10.87 0.67 -10.78
C THR A 93 -11.81 -0.45 -11.22
N ASN A 94 -13.00 -0.14 -11.72
CA ASN A 94 -13.93 -1.13 -12.26
C ASN A 94 -13.36 -1.85 -13.49
N ASN A 95 -12.78 -1.10 -14.43
CA ASN A 95 -12.18 -1.67 -15.62
C ASN A 95 -10.93 -2.49 -15.27
N GLU A 96 -10.13 -2.01 -14.33
CA GLU A 96 -8.96 -2.73 -13.85
C GLU A 96 -9.35 -4.05 -13.18
N ALA A 97 -10.39 -4.05 -12.33
CA ALA A 97 -10.91 -5.27 -11.73
C ALA A 97 -11.39 -6.28 -12.80
N LYS A 98 -12.11 -5.81 -13.81
CA LYS A 98 -12.54 -6.66 -14.92
C LYS A 98 -11.37 -7.24 -15.70
N ARG A 99 -10.33 -6.45 -15.93
CA ARG A 99 -9.10 -6.91 -16.61
C ARG A 99 -8.42 -8.01 -15.82
N LEU A 100 -8.25 -7.83 -14.53
CA LEU A 100 -7.60 -8.81 -13.65
C LEU A 100 -8.39 -10.13 -13.58
N ILE A 101 -9.71 -10.05 -13.52
CA ILE A 101 -10.59 -11.22 -13.57
C ILE A 101 -10.44 -11.96 -14.90
N ALA A 102 -10.38 -11.24 -16.01
CA ALA A 102 -10.17 -11.82 -17.34
C ALA A 102 -8.79 -12.48 -17.47
N GLU A 103 -7.79 -12.05 -16.71
CA GLU A 103 -6.46 -12.68 -16.65
C GLU A 103 -6.41 -13.95 -15.79
N GLY A 104 -7.51 -14.33 -15.16
CA GLY A 104 -7.62 -15.56 -14.38
C GLY A 104 -7.61 -15.38 -12.88
N ARG A 105 -7.66 -14.15 -12.37
CA ARG A 105 -7.84 -13.93 -10.93
C ARG A 105 -9.27 -14.27 -10.54
N ASP A 106 -9.42 -15.05 -9.49
CA ASP A 106 -10.71 -15.48 -8.99
C ASP A 106 -10.86 -15.12 -7.49
N GLY A 107 -12.04 -15.35 -6.95
CA GLY A 107 -12.37 -15.01 -5.57
C GLY A 107 -12.64 -13.51 -5.38
N TYR A 108 -12.46 -13.04 -4.18
CA TYR A 108 -12.64 -11.63 -3.86
C TYR A 108 -11.40 -10.83 -4.24
N LEU A 109 -11.59 -9.79 -5.03
CA LEU A 109 -10.55 -8.89 -5.50
C LEU A 109 -10.93 -7.45 -5.15
N LEU A 110 -10.05 -6.76 -4.42
CA LEU A 110 -10.16 -5.33 -4.16
C LEU A 110 -9.16 -4.58 -5.03
N VAL A 111 -9.65 -3.62 -5.82
CA VAL A 111 -8.81 -2.68 -6.57
C VAL A 111 -9.02 -1.28 -6.01
N ALA A 112 -7.95 -0.63 -5.59
CA ALA A 112 -7.97 0.73 -5.08
C ALA A 112 -6.98 1.62 -5.84
N ALA A 113 -7.30 2.89 -6.00
CA ALA A 113 -6.43 3.85 -6.65
C ALA A 113 -6.57 5.24 -6.03
N ASP A 114 -5.48 6.01 -6.07
CA ASP A 114 -5.48 7.42 -5.66
C ASP A 114 -6.13 8.33 -6.69
N ARG A 115 -6.09 7.95 -7.96
CA ARG A 115 -6.55 8.75 -9.08
C ARG A 115 -7.09 7.88 -10.19
N GLN A 116 -8.15 8.35 -10.86
CA GLN A 116 -8.67 7.75 -12.08
C GLN A 116 -8.62 8.76 -13.24
N THR A 117 -8.20 8.30 -14.42
CA THR A 117 -8.16 9.12 -15.64
C THR A 117 -9.40 8.98 -16.50
N ALA A 118 -10.16 7.90 -16.31
CA ALA A 118 -11.37 7.59 -17.07
C ALA A 118 -12.48 7.07 -16.13
N GLY A 119 -12.64 7.72 -14.98
CA GLY A 119 -13.70 7.38 -14.02
C GLY A 119 -15.08 7.48 -14.66
N LYS A 120 -15.96 6.52 -14.34
CA LYS A 120 -17.28 6.40 -14.94
C LYS A 120 -18.38 6.60 -13.91
N GLY A 121 -19.33 7.47 -14.25
CA GLY A 121 -20.61 7.60 -13.56
C GLY A 121 -21.68 6.73 -14.21
N ARG A 122 -22.93 6.91 -13.77
CA ARG A 122 -24.07 6.23 -14.35
C ARG A 122 -24.33 6.72 -15.79
N LEU A 123 -24.89 5.84 -16.61
CA LEU A 123 -25.33 6.13 -17.98
C LEU A 123 -24.18 6.63 -18.89
N GLY A 124 -22.98 6.11 -18.70
CA GLY A 124 -21.81 6.46 -19.50
C GLY A 124 -21.24 7.85 -19.24
N ARG A 125 -21.65 8.52 -18.17
CA ARG A 125 -21.11 9.84 -17.79
C ARG A 125 -19.69 9.70 -17.28
N ALA A 126 -18.85 10.68 -17.54
CA ALA A 126 -17.52 10.79 -16.94
C ALA A 126 -17.66 11.19 -15.46
N PHE A 127 -16.79 10.62 -14.65
CA PHE A 127 -16.65 10.97 -13.23
C PHE A 127 -15.25 11.51 -12.97
N PHE A 128 -15.15 12.77 -12.58
CA PHE A 128 -13.87 13.41 -12.27
C PHE A 128 -13.25 12.77 -11.02
N SER A 129 -12.05 12.24 -11.16
CA SER A 129 -11.41 11.41 -10.13
C SER A 129 -9.97 11.85 -9.85
N PRO A 130 -9.76 13.11 -9.35
CA PRO A 130 -8.42 13.59 -9.00
C PRO A 130 -7.89 12.91 -7.75
N SER A 131 -6.59 13.08 -7.46
CA SER A 131 -5.99 12.69 -6.19
C SER A 131 -6.66 13.38 -5.00
N GLY A 132 -6.64 12.75 -3.84
CA GLY A 132 -7.23 13.27 -2.60
C GLY A 132 -8.54 12.60 -2.20
N SER A 133 -9.02 11.62 -2.97
CA SER A 133 -10.14 10.77 -2.65
C SER A 133 -9.76 9.30 -2.79
N LEU A 134 -10.60 8.43 -2.29
CA LEU A 134 -10.41 6.99 -2.44
C LEU A 134 -11.34 6.47 -3.54
N TYR A 135 -10.76 5.79 -4.51
CA TYR A 135 -11.48 5.08 -5.55
C TYR A 135 -11.22 3.60 -5.38
N MET A 136 -12.27 2.79 -5.29
CA MET A 136 -12.11 1.36 -5.12
C MET A 136 -13.25 0.57 -5.73
N SER A 137 -12.95 -0.66 -6.12
CA SER A 137 -13.92 -1.66 -6.61
C SER A 137 -13.65 -2.99 -5.93
N LEU A 138 -14.73 -3.69 -5.56
CA LEU A 138 -14.69 -5.00 -4.90
C LEU A 138 -15.55 -5.98 -5.69
#